data_0fdcfbba5619b891e93b4f97b40e4939
#
_entry.id   0fdcfbba5619b891e93b4f97b40e4939
#
_cell.length_a   1.000
_cell.length_b   1.000
_cell.length_c   1.000
_cell.angle_alpha   90.00
_cell.angle_beta   90.00
_cell.angle_gamma   90.00
#
_symmetry.space_group_name_H-M   'P 1'
#
loop_
_entity.id
_entity.type
_entity.pdbx_description
1 polymer ?
#
loop_
_entity_poly.entity_id
_entity_poly.type
_entity_poly.pdbx_seq_one_letter_code
_entity_poly.pdbx_strand_id
1 'polypeptide(L)'
;LLVGLGAALTLAAAEREQEQARLLALRTQLWQELQKLDDVLLNGAWSPRLAGNLNVTFLGVNGAELHRHLQPVVAVSSGSACSTGQPSHVLQALGRSAAEAASSVRFGLGRGTTEAEIRQVVSHIQDILPRLRQKRVQKIYT
;
A
#
# COMPACT_ATOMS: atom_id res chain seq x y z
N LEU A 1 14.28 25.06 -15.57
CA LEU A 1 13.53 24.57 -14.41
C LEU A 1 12.17 25.28 -14.27
N LEU A 2 12.07 26.62 -14.20
CA LEU A 2 10.80 27.35 -14.03
C LEU A 2 9.80 27.09 -15.15
N VAL A 3 10.24 27.06 -16.41
CA VAL A 3 9.39 26.75 -17.57
C VAL A 3 8.82 25.33 -17.46
N GLY A 4 9.67 24.35 -17.09
CA GLY A 4 9.23 22.97 -16.88
C GLY A 4 8.23 22.83 -15.74
N LEU A 5 8.44 23.55 -14.62
CA LEU A 5 7.48 23.58 -13.51
C LEU A 5 6.13 24.18 -13.96
N GLY A 6 6.15 25.30 -14.69
CA GLY A 6 4.95 25.93 -15.24
C GLY A 6 4.16 24.97 -16.14
N ALA A 7 4.85 24.30 -17.07
CA ALA A 7 4.22 23.32 -17.94
C ALA A 7 3.62 22.12 -17.16
N ALA A 8 4.34 21.60 -16.16
CA ALA A 8 3.86 20.51 -15.32
C ALA A 8 2.61 20.90 -14.50
N LEU A 9 2.57 22.12 -13.95
CA LEU A 9 1.41 22.62 -13.21
C LEU A 9 0.20 22.79 -14.11
N THR A 10 0.39 23.34 -15.32
CA THR A 10 -0.68 23.50 -16.31
C THR A 10 -1.28 22.15 -16.69
N LEU A 11 -0.44 21.16 -16.99
CA LEU A 11 -0.87 19.81 -17.33
C LEU A 11 -1.61 19.15 -16.16
N ALA A 12 -1.03 19.24 -14.95
CA ALA A 12 -1.64 18.67 -13.75
C ALA A 12 -3.01 19.30 -13.44
N ALA A 13 -3.16 20.62 -13.65
CA ALA A 13 -4.44 21.29 -13.47
C ALA A 13 -5.49 20.83 -14.49
N ALA A 14 -5.10 20.68 -15.76
CA ALA A 14 -6.00 20.27 -16.84
C ALA A 14 -6.49 18.83 -16.69
N GLU A 15 -5.64 17.91 -16.21
CA GLU A 15 -5.95 16.48 -16.14
C GLU A 15 -6.45 16.02 -14.77
N ARG A 16 -6.40 16.89 -13.75
CA ARG A 16 -6.61 16.51 -12.34
C ARG A 16 -7.90 15.75 -12.08
N GLU A 17 -9.02 16.19 -12.59
CA GLU A 17 -10.33 15.59 -12.30
C GLU A 17 -10.46 14.18 -12.91
N GLN A 18 -10.06 14.06 -14.17
CA GLN A 18 -10.08 12.75 -14.85
C GLN A 18 -9.13 11.76 -14.19
N GLU A 19 -7.92 12.20 -13.88
CA GLU A 19 -6.92 11.36 -13.23
C GLU A 19 -7.34 10.96 -11.81
N GLN A 20 -7.92 11.86 -11.02
CA GLN A 20 -8.47 11.53 -9.70
C GLN A 20 -9.57 10.47 -9.78
N ALA A 21 -10.50 10.59 -10.73
CA ALA A 21 -11.57 9.61 -10.92
C ALA A 21 -11.00 8.23 -11.29
N ARG A 22 -10.03 8.19 -12.21
CA ARG A 22 -9.34 6.97 -12.63
C ARG A 22 -8.60 6.31 -11.48
N LEU A 23 -7.79 7.08 -10.73
CA LEU A 23 -7.04 6.56 -9.58
C LEU A 23 -7.95 6.09 -8.47
N LEU A 24 -9.08 6.76 -8.23
CA LEU A 24 -10.07 6.34 -7.26
C LEU A 24 -10.67 4.98 -7.64
N ALA A 25 -10.98 4.76 -8.92
CA ALA A 25 -11.49 3.47 -9.41
C ALA A 25 -10.46 2.35 -9.19
N LEU A 26 -9.18 2.56 -9.56
CA LEU A 26 -8.09 1.59 -9.35
C LEU A 26 -7.85 1.30 -7.87
N ARG A 27 -7.86 2.33 -7.01
CA ARG A 27 -7.74 2.16 -5.56
C ARG A 27 -8.91 1.36 -4.99
N THR A 28 -10.11 1.64 -5.46
CA THR A 28 -11.32 0.91 -5.04
C THR A 28 -11.22 -0.55 -5.42
N GLN A 29 -10.81 -0.85 -6.65
CA GLN A 29 -10.60 -2.22 -7.12
C GLN A 29 -9.54 -2.94 -6.26
N LEU A 30 -8.39 -2.32 -6.02
CA LEU A 30 -7.34 -2.88 -5.17
C LEU A 30 -7.87 -3.20 -3.76
N TRP A 31 -8.58 -2.25 -3.14
CA TRP A 31 -9.12 -2.44 -1.81
C TRP A 31 -10.20 -3.54 -1.77
N GLN A 32 -11.11 -3.57 -2.73
CA GLN A 32 -12.16 -4.60 -2.82
C GLN A 32 -11.59 -6.01 -2.89
N GLU A 33 -10.46 -6.20 -3.52
CA GLU A 33 -9.78 -7.50 -3.56
C GLU A 33 -9.00 -7.79 -2.27
N LEU A 34 -8.29 -6.82 -1.73
CA LEU A 34 -7.51 -7.02 -0.50
C LEU A 34 -8.39 -7.25 0.73
N GLN A 35 -9.55 -6.60 0.83
CA GLN A 35 -10.47 -6.79 1.96
C GLN A 35 -11.16 -8.16 2.00
N LYS A 36 -11.10 -8.94 0.90
CA LYS A 36 -11.58 -10.33 0.89
C LYS A 36 -10.61 -11.28 1.60
N LEU A 37 -9.37 -10.84 1.79
CA LEU A 37 -8.36 -11.61 2.51
C LEU A 37 -8.57 -11.43 4.02
N ASP A 38 -8.49 -12.53 4.77
CA ASP A 38 -8.57 -12.47 6.22
C ASP A 38 -7.48 -11.58 6.81
N ASP A 39 -7.79 -10.92 7.92
CA ASP A 39 -6.81 -10.14 8.69
C ASP A 39 -6.09 -9.04 7.90
N VAL A 40 -6.80 -8.38 6.99
CA VAL A 40 -6.33 -7.18 6.29
C VAL A 40 -7.12 -5.96 6.76
N LEU A 41 -6.42 -4.94 7.27
CA LEU A 41 -7.03 -3.75 7.84
C LEU A 41 -6.70 -2.50 7.05
N LEU A 42 -7.69 -1.67 6.77
CA LEU A 42 -7.46 -0.33 6.21
C LEU A 42 -6.86 0.59 7.28
N ASN A 43 -5.84 1.35 6.93
CA ASN A 43 -5.26 2.37 7.80
C ASN A 43 -5.79 3.75 7.45
N GLY A 44 -6.35 4.43 8.45
CA GLY A 44 -7.01 5.72 8.31
C GLY A 44 -8.39 5.64 7.64
N ALA A 45 -9.02 6.80 7.44
CA ALA A 45 -10.34 6.88 6.84
C ALA A 45 -10.32 6.53 5.34
N TRP A 46 -11.41 5.95 4.84
CA TRP A 46 -11.59 5.75 3.40
C TRP A 46 -11.73 7.08 2.65
N SER A 47 -12.44 8.02 3.25
CA SER A 47 -12.62 9.39 2.74
C SER A 47 -12.67 10.36 3.94
N PRO A 48 -12.08 11.56 3.83
CA PRO A 48 -11.29 12.07 2.71
C PRO A 48 -9.89 11.45 2.61
N ARG A 49 -9.45 11.12 1.38
CA ARG A 49 -8.13 10.54 1.11
C ARG A 49 -7.70 10.88 -0.32
N LEU A 50 -6.40 11.00 -0.57
CA LEU A 50 -5.86 11.12 -1.92
C LEU A 50 -6.26 9.89 -2.75
N ALA A 51 -6.74 10.12 -3.98
CA ALA A 51 -7.26 9.06 -4.85
C ALA A 51 -6.25 7.92 -5.08
N GLY A 52 -4.98 8.24 -5.27
CA GLY A 52 -3.92 7.27 -5.51
C GLY A 52 -3.26 6.68 -4.26
N ASN A 53 -3.80 6.89 -3.06
CA ASN A 53 -3.18 6.40 -1.81
C ASN A 53 -4.02 5.31 -1.15
N LEU A 54 -3.45 4.12 -0.95
CA LEU A 54 -4.02 3.05 -0.13
C LEU A 54 -2.96 2.57 0.86
N ASN A 55 -3.29 2.58 2.16
CA ASN A 55 -2.42 2.03 3.19
C ASN A 55 -3.19 0.94 3.95
N VAL A 56 -2.61 -0.25 4.02
CA VAL A 56 -3.23 -1.43 4.65
C VAL A 56 -2.25 -2.14 5.56
N THR A 57 -2.75 -2.75 6.62
CA THR A 57 -2.01 -3.63 7.51
C THR A 57 -2.37 -5.07 7.20
N PHE A 58 -1.37 -5.93 7.09
CA PHE A 58 -1.54 -7.38 6.99
C PHE A 58 -1.21 -8.01 8.34
N LEU A 59 -2.24 -8.42 9.09
CA LEU A 59 -2.04 -9.04 10.40
C LEU A 59 -1.43 -10.44 10.28
N GLY A 60 -0.69 -10.82 11.29
CA GLY A 60 -0.13 -12.17 11.37
C GLY A 60 1.13 -12.41 10.52
N VAL A 61 1.70 -11.38 9.88
CA VAL A 61 2.93 -11.52 9.08
C VAL A 61 4.09 -10.69 9.65
N ASN A 62 5.30 -11.08 9.32
CA ASN A 62 6.47 -10.24 9.54
C ASN A 62 6.57 -9.20 8.43
N GLY A 63 6.60 -7.91 8.79
CA GLY A 63 6.61 -6.82 7.82
C GLY A 63 7.82 -6.82 6.89
N ALA A 64 9.02 -7.10 7.41
CA ALA A 64 10.23 -7.16 6.59
C ALA A 64 10.17 -8.31 5.57
N GLU A 65 9.65 -9.48 5.95
CA GLU A 65 9.44 -10.59 5.03
C GLU A 65 8.37 -10.27 3.98
N LEU A 66 7.26 -9.65 4.40
CA LEU A 66 6.22 -9.20 3.46
C LEU A 66 6.80 -8.26 2.39
N HIS A 67 7.53 -7.22 2.81
CA HIS A 67 8.14 -6.28 1.88
C HIS A 67 9.13 -6.96 0.94
N ARG A 68 9.97 -7.86 1.45
CA ARG A 68 10.94 -8.61 0.64
C ARG A 68 10.26 -9.45 -0.45
N HIS A 69 9.10 -10.04 -0.16
CA HIS A 69 8.35 -10.84 -1.13
C HIS A 69 7.56 -9.97 -2.12
N LEU A 70 7.18 -8.75 -1.75
CA LEU A 70 6.51 -7.81 -2.65
C LEU A 70 7.46 -7.16 -3.66
N GLN A 71 8.71 -6.85 -3.27
CA GLN A 71 9.69 -6.11 -4.08
C GLN A 71 9.87 -6.62 -5.52
N PRO A 72 9.89 -7.94 -5.82
CA PRO A 72 10.05 -8.41 -7.20
C PRO A 72 8.88 -8.08 -8.12
N VAL A 73 7.70 -7.77 -7.56
CA VAL A 73 6.45 -7.57 -8.32
C VAL A 73 5.98 -6.13 -8.27
N VAL A 74 6.17 -5.45 -7.15
CA VAL A 74 5.64 -4.10 -6.94
C VAL A 74 6.55 -3.26 -6.04
N ALA A 75 6.76 -2.01 -6.42
CA ALA A 75 7.41 -1.02 -5.58
C ALA A 75 6.39 -0.44 -4.59
N VAL A 76 6.57 -0.79 -3.32
CA VAL A 76 5.71 -0.33 -2.22
C VAL A 76 6.55 0.34 -1.12
N SER A 77 5.89 1.07 -0.24
CA SER A 77 6.54 1.74 0.88
C SER A 77 6.07 1.18 2.23
N SER A 78 7.02 0.89 3.11
CA SER A 78 6.78 0.46 4.50
C SER A 78 6.72 1.63 5.50
N GLY A 79 7.22 2.79 5.12
CA GLY A 79 7.34 3.92 6.03
C GLY A 79 7.86 5.18 5.36
N SER A 80 8.38 6.12 6.14
CA SER A 80 9.04 7.30 5.62
C SER A 80 10.53 7.04 5.38
N ALA A 81 11.11 7.75 4.40
CA ALA A 81 12.54 7.68 4.12
C ALA A 81 13.41 8.11 5.31
N CYS A 82 12.89 9.00 6.17
CA CYS A 82 13.63 9.55 7.31
C CYS A 82 13.66 8.64 8.55
N SER A 83 12.84 7.59 8.60
CA SER A 83 12.75 6.67 9.75
C SER A 83 12.92 5.21 9.31
N THR A 84 14.02 4.96 8.59
CA THR A 84 14.33 3.63 8.06
C THR A 84 14.41 2.60 9.19
N GLY A 85 13.62 1.53 9.07
CA GLY A 85 13.62 0.43 10.05
C GLY A 85 12.76 0.66 11.30
N GLN A 86 12.18 1.85 11.48
CA GLN A 86 11.27 2.12 12.59
C GLN A 86 9.80 2.00 12.13
N PRO A 87 8.90 1.48 13.00
CA PRO A 87 7.47 1.49 12.71
C PRO A 87 6.95 2.93 12.52
N SER A 88 6.03 3.12 11.59
CA SER A 88 5.48 4.43 11.27
C SER A 88 4.79 5.07 12.50
N HIS A 89 5.32 6.20 12.99
CA HIS A 89 4.69 6.97 14.05
C HIS A 89 3.30 7.48 13.68
N VAL A 90 3.04 7.74 12.40
CA VAL A 90 1.71 8.13 11.90
C VAL A 90 0.70 6.99 12.09
N LEU A 91 1.08 5.75 11.76
CA LEU A 91 0.19 4.60 11.97
C LEU A 91 -0.05 4.33 13.46
N GLN A 92 0.97 4.52 14.29
CA GLN A 92 0.81 4.42 15.74
C GLN A 92 -0.13 5.49 16.28
N ALA A 93 -0.04 6.73 15.81
CA ALA A 93 -0.97 7.82 16.15
C ALA A 93 -2.41 7.52 15.67
N LEU A 94 -2.57 6.73 14.62
CA LEU A 94 -3.88 6.22 14.16
C LEU A 94 -4.36 4.99 14.95
N GLY A 95 -3.68 4.60 16.03
CA GLY A 95 -4.07 3.51 16.92
C GLY A 95 -3.51 2.13 16.55
N ARG A 96 -2.57 2.05 15.58
CA ARG A 96 -1.90 0.78 15.27
C ARG A 96 -0.79 0.49 16.27
N SER A 97 -0.67 -0.75 16.71
CA SER A 97 0.51 -1.19 17.47
C SER A 97 1.79 -1.12 16.61
N ALA A 98 2.95 -1.14 17.23
CA ALA A 98 4.22 -1.15 16.51
C ALA A 98 4.34 -2.35 15.55
N ALA A 99 3.85 -3.52 15.95
CA ALA A 99 3.83 -4.73 15.11
C ALA A 99 2.91 -4.58 13.89
N GLU A 100 1.71 -4.02 14.05
CA GLU A 100 0.78 -3.72 12.97
C GLU A 100 1.33 -2.65 12.02
N ALA A 101 1.93 -1.60 12.57
CA ALA A 101 2.58 -0.57 11.77
C ALA A 101 3.74 -1.14 10.92
N ALA A 102 4.52 -2.08 11.48
CA ALA A 102 5.61 -2.75 10.77
C ALA A 102 5.11 -3.67 9.63
N SER A 103 3.93 -4.29 9.77
CA SER A 103 3.30 -5.12 8.73
C SER A 103 2.37 -4.34 7.80
N SER A 104 2.45 -3.01 7.81
CA SER A 104 1.67 -2.14 6.94
C SER A 104 2.40 -1.87 5.64
N VAL A 105 1.62 -1.76 4.56
CA VAL A 105 2.09 -1.45 3.21
C VAL A 105 1.31 -0.26 2.67
N ARG A 106 2.03 0.73 2.14
CA ARG A 106 1.45 1.83 1.39
C ARG A 106 1.60 1.61 -0.10
N PHE A 107 0.47 1.44 -0.77
CA PHE A 107 0.37 1.42 -2.23
C PHE A 107 0.17 2.85 -2.73
N GLY A 108 1.07 3.29 -3.58
CA GLY A 108 0.96 4.56 -4.29
C GLY A 108 0.59 4.29 -5.74
N LEU A 109 -0.62 4.67 -6.14
CA LEU A 109 -1.08 4.57 -7.51
C LEU A 109 -0.84 5.89 -8.22
N GLY A 110 -0.31 5.84 -9.42
CA GLY A 110 0.04 7.01 -10.20
C GLY A 110 -0.44 6.93 -11.65
N ARG A 111 -0.03 7.91 -12.44
CA ARG A 111 -0.43 8.06 -13.84
C ARG A 111 -0.20 6.80 -14.69
N GLY A 112 0.88 6.06 -14.45
CA GLY A 112 1.20 4.84 -15.18
C GLY A 112 0.51 3.58 -14.65
N THR A 113 -0.18 3.63 -13.51
CA THR A 113 -0.81 2.45 -12.92
C THR A 113 -1.99 1.97 -13.75
N THR A 114 -2.02 0.66 -14.00
CA THR A 114 -3.04 -0.02 -14.82
C THR A 114 -3.84 -1.02 -14.01
N GLU A 115 -5.01 -1.40 -14.50
CA GLU A 115 -5.81 -2.49 -13.89
C GLU A 115 -5.09 -3.85 -13.94
N ALA A 116 -4.28 -4.09 -14.98
CA ALA A 116 -3.50 -5.32 -15.09
C ALA A 116 -2.48 -5.44 -13.95
N GLU A 117 -1.79 -4.33 -13.61
CA GLU A 117 -0.87 -4.29 -12.48
C GLU A 117 -1.59 -4.46 -11.15
N ILE A 118 -2.78 -3.89 -10.97
CA ILE A 118 -3.62 -4.13 -9.77
C ILE A 118 -3.93 -5.62 -9.63
N ARG A 119 -4.39 -6.28 -10.70
CA ARG A 119 -4.67 -7.73 -10.67
C ARG A 119 -3.42 -8.56 -10.36
N GLN A 120 -2.28 -8.21 -10.96
CA GLN A 120 -1.01 -8.90 -10.72
C GLN A 120 -0.58 -8.81 -9.26
N VAL A 121 -0.63 -7.62 -8.68
CA VAL A 121 -0.27 -7.39 -7.27
C VAL A 121 -1.21 -8.16 -6.32
N VAL A 122 -2.52 -8.12 -6.58
CA VAL A 122 -3.52 -8.86 -5.79
C VAL A 122 -3.24 -10.37 -5.84
N SER A 123 -3.07 -10.94 -7.03
CA SER A 123 -2.76 -12.37 -7.20
C SER A 123 -1.49 -12.75 -6.44
N HIS A 124 -0.44 -11.94 -6.55
CA HIS A 124 0.81 -12.20 -5.85
C HIS A 124 0.63 -12.15 -4.31
N ILE A 125 -0.12 -11.19 -3.78
CA ILE A 125 -0.42 -11.11 -2.34
C ILE A 125 -1.21 -12.34 -1.89
N GLN A 126 -2.21 -12.78 -2.65
CA GLN A 126 -2.99 -13.99 -2.36
C GLN A 126 -2.10 -15.23 -2.25
N ASP A 127 -1.09 -15.34 -3.11
CA ASP A 127 -0.16 -16.48 -3.12
C ASP A 127 0.83 -16.48 -1.95
N ILE A 128 1.36 -15.31 -1.58
CA ILE A 128 2.41 -15.23 -0.56
C ILE A 128 1.87 -15.15 0.88
N LEU A 129 0.70 -14.54 1.08
CA LEU A 129 0.18 -14.21 2.42
C LEU A 129 -0.03 -15.46 3.30
N PRO A 130 -0.64 -16.56 2.83
CA PRO A 130 -0.80 -17.77 3.63
C PRO A 130 0.55 -18.38 4.07
N ARG A 131 1.54 -18.37 3.18
CA ARG A 131 2.88 -18.92 3.46
C ARG A 131 3.62 -18.10 4.52
N LEU A 132 3.48 -16.77 4.47
CA LEU A 132 4.10 -15.88 5.44
C LEU A 132 3.47 -16.01 6.84
N ARG A 133 2.16 -16.27 6.91
CA ARG A 133 1.46 -16.53 8.17
C ARG A 133 1.85 -17.86 8.79
N GLN A 134 1.97 -18.93 8.01
CA GLN A 134 2.38 -20.25 8.49
C GLN A 134 3.79 -20.25 9.10
N LYS A 135 4.75 -19.57 8.47
CA LYS A 135 6.12 -19.42 8.99
C LYS A 135 6.18 -18.77 10.37
N ARG A 136 5.27 -17.84 10.65
CA ARG A 136 5.20 -17.17 11.95
C ARG A 136 4.73 -18.12 13.05
N VAL A 137 3.76 -18.97 12.77
CA VAL A 137 3.25 -19.96 13.73
C VAL A 137 4.36 -20.95 14.12
N GLN A 138 5.11 -21.47 13.17
CA GLN A 138 6.22 -22.38 13.43
C GLN A 138 7.34 -21.78 14.29
N LYS A 139 7.62 -20.47 14.13
CA LYS A 139 8.67 -19.77 14.88
C LYS A 139 8.31 -19.44 16.33
N ILE A 140 7.06 -19.61 16.73
CA ILE A 140 6.58 -19.42 18.12
C ILE A 140 6.72 -20.72 18.93
N TYR A 141 6.77 -21.87 18.25
CA TYR A 141 6.82 -23.20 18.87
C TYR A 141 8.21 -23.86 18.82
N THR A 142 9.22 -23.15 18.33
CA THR A 142 10.64 -23.52 18.34
C THR A 142 11.45 -22.55 19.17
#